data_b1fe7563eddf7cd7fa41c5ddf8a8be89
#
_entry.id   b1fe7563eddf7cd7fa41c5ddf8a8be89
#
_cell.length_a   1.000
_cell.length_b   1.000
_cell.length_c   1.000
_cell.angle_alpha   90.00
_cell.angle_beta   90.00
_cell.angle_gamma   90.00
#
_symmetry.space_group_name_H-M   'P 1'
#
loop_
_entity.id
_entity.type
_entity.pdbx_description
1 polymer ?
#
loop_
_entity_poly.entity_id
_entity_poly.type
_entity_poly.pdbx_seq_one_letter_code
_entity_poly.pdbx_strand_id
1 'polypeptide(L)'
;HCHGDLGMAVANSITGAMGIVDGGQDAYINTTINGIGERAGNADLVAVILALKKAKDMQRYEFGMDVDLSKSWKICKYASYAFDVPIPMNHPGVGANAFAHASGIHADGVLKDRENYELYEYEELGRGEPEIVETGREILSGEYTGKSGFTHVMEDLGVTFESPEEANRVLELARYANVVAHKPLVDDELLFIAQYPEIAKELLTMTPVV
;
A
#
# COMPACT_ATOMS: atom_id res chain seq x y z
N HIS A 1 26.38 -3.84 -5.16
CA HIS A 1 25.42 -4.77 -5.76
C HIS A 1 25.05 -5.87 -4.77
N CYS A 2 23.76 -5.95 -4.38
CA CYS A 2 23.30 -6.95 -3.42
C CYS A 2 22.12 -7.73 -3.99
N HIS A 3 22.12 -9.04 -3.70
CA HIS A 3 21.01 -9.95 -4.00
C HIS A 3 20.01 -10.06 -2.85
N GLY A 4 18.77 -10.44 -3.16
CA GLY A 4 17.63 -10.45 -2.26
C GLY A 4 17.32 -11.80 -1.59
N ASP A 5 18.21 -12.80 -1.70
CA ASP A 5 17.95 -14.18 -1.25
C ASP A 5 17.56 -14.31 0.23
N LEU A 6 17.99 -13.37 1.07
CA LEU A 6 17.61 -13.28 2.49
C LEU A 6 16.76 -12.04 2.80
N GLY A 7 16.18 -11.38 1.80
CA GLY A 7 15.34 -10.20 1.97
C GLY A 7 16.08 -8.91 2.36
N MET A 8 17.40 -8.88 2.38
CA MET A 8 18.21 -7.77 2.90
C MET A 8 18.90 -6.93 1.82
N ALA A 9 18.58 -7.11 0.55
CA ALA A 9 19.30 -6.43 -0.55
C ALA A 9 19.31 -4.92 -0.41
N VAL A 10 18.18 -4.28 -0.14
CA VAL A 10 18.07 -2.82 0.04
C VAL A 10 18.87 -2.35 1.25
N ALA A 11 18.66 -2.97 2.42
CA ALA A 11 19.35 -2.61 3.65
C ALA A 11 20.87 -2.75 3.52
N ASN A 12 21.35 -3.87 2.97
CA ASN A 12 22.77 -4.12 2.78
C ASN A 12 23.41 -3.15 1.77
N SER A 13 22.70 -2.79 0.69
CA SER A 13 23.20 -1.83 -0.28
C SER A 13 23.39 -0.45 0.35
N ILE A 14 22.41 0.01 1.13
CA ILE A 14 22.47 1.31 1.82
C ILE A 14 23.57 1.28 2.88
N THR A 15 23.60 0.26 3.75
CA THR A 15 24.61 0.18 4.82
C THR A 15 26.01 0.09 4.28
N GLY A 16 26.22 -0.66 3.18
CA GLY A 16 27.50 -0.74 2.51
C GLY A 16 27.94 0.60 1.93
N ALA A 17 27.02 1.35 1.30
CA ALA A 17 27.29 2.68 0.79
C ALA A 17 27.61 3.67 1.91
N MET A 18 26.86 3.65 3.01
CA MET A 18 27.15 4.47 4.20
C MET A 18 28.58 4.27 4.72
N GLY A 19 29.02 3.01 4.85
CA GLY A 19 30.37 2.69 5.31
C GLY A 19 31.46 3.24 4.39
N ILE A 20 31.23 3.28 3.08
CA ILE A 20 32.16 3.87 2.10
C ILE A 20 32.19 5.39 2.24
N VAL A 21 31.03 6.04 2.31
CA VAL A 21 30.93 7.51 2.43
C VAL A 21 31.47 8.00 3.75
N ASP A 22 31.17 7.30 4.86
CA ASP A 22 31.75 7.62 6.18
C ASP A 22 33.28 7.44 6.20
N GLY A 23 33.83 6.61 5.32
CA GLY A 23 35.26 6.50 5.04
C GLY A 23 35.85 7.60 4.12
N GLY A 24 35.03 8.57 3.72
CA GLY A 24 35.47 9.74 2.92
C GLY A 24 35.56 9.49 1.42
N GLN A 25 34.81 8.50 0.88
CA GLN A 25 34.80 8.16 -0.54
C GLN A 25 33.38 8.12 -1.09
N ASP A 26 33.24 8.37 -2.41
CA ASP A 26 31.96 8.22 -3.08
C ASP A 26 31.51 6.76 -3.14
N ALA A 27 30.23 6.51 -2.92
CA ALA A 27 29.64 5.19 -3.05
C ALA A 27 28.66 5.12 -4.23
N TYR A 28 28.63 3.97 -4.91
CA TYR A 28 27.73 3.69 -6.00
C TYR A 28 26.88 2.47 -5.66
N ILE A 29 25.56 2.61 -5.67
CA ILE A 29 24.62 1.52 -5.43
C ILE A 29 24.08 1.05 -6.78
N ASN A 30 24.33 -0.22 -7.11
CA ASN A 30 23.73 -0.88 -8.28
C ASN A 30 22.37 -1.44 -7.85
N THR A 31 21.32 -1.06 -8.58
CA THR A 31 19.92 -1.43 -8.32
C THR A 31 19.25 -1.95 -9.58
N THR A 32 18.08 -2.57 -9.42
CA THR A 32 17.20 -2.96 -10.52
C THR A 32 15.78 -2.43 -10.31
N ILE A 33 15.05 -2.21 -11.39
CA ILE A 33 13.66 -1.76 -11.31
C ILE A 33 12.80 -2.92 -10.83
N ASN A 34 11.92 -2.68 -9.84
CA ASN A 34 11.09 -3.68 -9.16
C ASN A 34 11.90 -4.81 -8.49
N GLY A 35 13.19 -4.63 -8.28
CA GLY A 35 14.06 -5.66 -7.74
C GLY A 35 14.25 -6.86 -8.69
N ILE A 36 13.86 -6.76 -9.96
CA ILE A 36 13.94 -7.86 -10.93
C ILE A 36 15.41 -8.25 -11.13
N GLY A 37 15.71 -9.53 -10.98
CA GLY A 37 17.06 -10.07 -11.12
C GLY A 37 17.10 -11.58 -10.91
N GLU A 38 18.30 -12.15 -10.89
CA GLU A 38 18.47 -13.57 -10.68
C GLU A 38 18.04 -14.01 -9.28
N ARG A 39 17.52 -15.24 -9.15
CA ARG A 39 17.07 -15.88 -7.91
C ARG A 39 15.95 -15.06 -7.25
N ALA A 40 16.17 -14.53 -6.03
CA ALA A 40 15.20 -13.66 -5.33
C ALA A 40 15.35 -12.17 -5.67
N GLY A 41 16.05 -11.84 -6.77
CA GLY A 41 16.24 -10.50 -7.27
C GLY A 41 17.36 -9.72 -6.59
N ASN A 42 17.32 -8.41 -6.77
CA ASN A 42 18.34 -7.45 -6.35
C ASN A 42 17.74 -6.31 -5.53
N ALA A 43 18.59 -5.40 -5.07
CA ALA A 43 18.12 -4.17 -4.43
C ALA A 43 17.24 -3.37 -5.39
N ASP A 44 16.00 -3.11 -4.97
CA ASP A 44 15.05 -2.33 -5.76
C ASP A 44 15.39 -0.84 -5.80
N LEU A 45 15.34 -0.25 -7.00
CA LEU A 45 15.68 1.15 -7.24
C LEU A 45 14.82 2.12 -6.42
N VAL A 46 13.49 1.95 -6.47
CA VAL A 46 12.56 2.86 -5.80
C VAL A 46 12.68 2.75 -4.29
N ALA A 47 12.77 1.52 -3.75
CA ALA A 47 12.94 1.29 -2.33
C ALA A 47 14.26 1.90 -1.80
N VAL A 48 15.38 1.76 -2.53
CA VAL A 48 16.66 2.39 -2.16
C VAL A 48 16.54 3.91 -2.16
N ILE A 49 15.97 4.52 -3.20
CA ILE A 49 15.84 5.98 -3.29
C ILE A 49 14.90 6.51 -2.18
N LEU A 50 13.76 5.85 -1.94
CA LEU A 50 12.84 6.23 -0.88
C LEU A 50 13.52 6.17 0.49
N ALA A 51 14.24 5.10 0.79
CA ALA A 51 14.95 4.97 2.04
C ALA A 51 16.00 6.08 2.22
N LEU A 52 16.79 6.37 1.19
CA LEU A 52 17.81 7.43 1.23
C LEU A 52 17.21 8.84 1.35
N LYS A 53 16.06 9.11 0.70
CA LYS A 53 15.42 10.45 0.73
C LYS A 53 14.54 10.67 1.96
N LYS A 54 13.90 9.63 2.50
CA LYS A 54 12.84 9.78 3.53
C LYS A 54 13.28 9.35 4.93
N ALA A 55 14.29 8.48 5.08
CA ALA A 55 14.78 8.13 6.40
C ALA A 55 15.59 9.29 7.01
N LYS A 56 15.24 9.67 8.25
CA LYS A 56 15.86 10.83 8.95
C LYS A 56 17.38 10.71 9.04
N ASP A 57 17.90 9.54 9.33
CA ASP A 57 19.33 9.30 9.48
C ASP A 57 20.11 9.36 8.17
N MET A 58 19.40 9.32 7.02
CA MET A 58 20.00 9.41 5.69
C MET A 58 20.20 10.85 5.20
N GLN A 59 19.56 11.82 5.83
CA GLN A 59 19.63 13.24 5.41
C GLN A 59 21.03 13.85 5.54
N ARG A 60 21.95 13.18 6.23
CA ARG A 60 23.36 13.58 6.32
C ARG A 60 24.18 13.19 5.10
N TYR A 61 23.65 12.38 4.21
CA TYR A 61 24.31 11.94 2.99
C TYR A 61 23.78 12.71 1.78
N GLU A 62 24.67 13.09 0.90
CA GLU A 62 24.37 13.86 -0.27
C GLU A 62 24.20 12.94 -1.49
N PHE A 63 23.14 13.14 -2.26
CA PHE A 63 22.97 12.46 -3.53
C PHE A 63 23.83 13.10 -4.60
N GLY A 64 24.66 12.31 -5.26
CA GLY A 64 25.49 12.77 -6.37
C GLY A 64 24.72 13.06 -7.68
N MET A 65 23.39 12.91 -7.68
CA MET A 65 22.53 13.16 -8.84
C MET A 65 21.15 13.65 -8.41
N ASP A 66 20.49 14.39 -9.29
CA ASP A 66 19.08 14.72 -9.13
C ASP A 66 18.20 13.51 -9.54
N VAL A 67 17.30 13.11 -8.66
CA VAL A 67 16.40 11.97 -8.86
C VAL A 67 14.97 12.44 -8.85
N ASP A 68 14.31 12.32 -10.02
CA ASP A 68 12.89 12.61 -10.20
C ASP A 68 12.03 11.40 -9.80
N LEU A 69 11.53 11.41 -8.57
CA LEU A 69 10.66 10.36 -8.05
C LEU A 69 9.31 10.28 -8.78
N SER A 70 8.85 11.35 -9.44
CA SER A 70 7.58 11.36 -10.16
C SER A 70 7.54 10.38 -11.34
N LYS A 71 8.65 9.82 -11.75
CA LYS A 71 8.75 8.79 -12.79
C LYS A 71 8.66 7.36 -12.25
N SER A 72 8.69 7.19 -10.93
CA SER A 72 8.78 5.87 -10.29
C SER A 72 7.65 4.94 -10.70
N TRP A 73 6.41 5.40 -10.59
CA TRP A 73 5.23 4.60 -10.98
C TRP A 73 5.30 4.15 -12.46
N LYS A 74 5.53 5.10 -13.36
CA LYS A 74 5.57 4.83 -14.81
C LYS A 74 6.68 3.84 -15.18
N ILE A 75 7.89 4.02 -14.64
CA ILE A 75 9.03 3.14 -14.90
C ILE A 75 8.76 1.72 -14.37
N CYS A 76 8.24 1.59 -13.15
CA CYS A 76 7.95 0.30 -12.54
C CYS A 76 6.84 -0.45 -13.29
N LYS A 77 5.78 0.24 -13.74
CA LYS A 77 4.72 -0.34 -14.57
C LYS A 77 5.25 -0.77 -15.94
N TYR A 78 6.10 0.05 -16.57
CA TYR A 78 6.71 -0.31 -17.83
C TYR A 78 7.62 -1.54 -17.70
N ALA A 79 8.45 -1.61 -16.67
CA ALA A 79 9.31 -2.78 -16.45
C ALA A 79 8.48 -4.05 -16.17
N SER A 80 7.41 -3.93 -15.36
CA SER A 80 6.48 -5.03 -15.12
C SER A 80 5.89 -5.58 -16.43
N TYR A 81 5.46 -4.69 -17.32
CA TYR A 81 4.95 -5.05 -18.64
C TYR A 81 6.03 -5.66 -19.54
N ALA A 82 7.20 -5.02 -19.64
CA ALA A 82 8.26 -5.41 -20.56
C ALA A 82 8.91 -6.77 -20.21
N PHE A 83 8.96 -7.10 -18.91
CA PHE A 83 9.53 -8.36 -18.43
C PHE A 83 8.47 -9.42 -18.10
N ASP A 84 7.19 -9.10 -18.22
CA ASP A 84 6.07 -9.94 -17.80
C ASP A 84 6.20 -10.42 -16.34
N VAL A 85 6.67 -9.52 -15.46
CA VAL A 85 6.83 -9.79 -14.02
C VAL A 85 5.95 -8.82 -13.26
N PRO A 86 4.89 -9.30 -12.57
CA PRO A 86 3.99 -8.43 -11.84
C PRO A 86 4.70 -7.71 -10.68
N ILE A 87 4.34 -6.45 -10.44
CA ILE A 87 4.81 -5.72 -9.26
C ILE A 87 4.18 -6.39 -8.02
N PRO A 88 4.98 -6.80 -7.02
CA PRO A 88 4.44 -7.30 -5.77
C PRO A 88 3.48 -6.27 -5.14
N MET A 89 2.31 -6.72 -4.65
CA MET A 89 1.30 -5.79 -4.12
C MET A 89 1.79 -4.99 -2.90
N ASN A 90 2.75 -5.51 -2.15
CA ASN A 90 3.40 -4.84 -1.01
C ASN A 90 4.71 -4.13 -1.37
N HIS A 91 4.99 -3.91 -2.67
CA HIS A 91 6.21 -3.23 -3.09
C HIS A 91 6.22 -1.77 -2.61
N PRO A 92 7.32 -1.30 -1.98
CA PRO A 92 7.40 0.09 -1.50
C PRO A 92 7.08 1.11 -2.60
N GLY A 93 6.18 2.02 -2.30
CA GLY A 93 5.79 3.14 -3.16
C GLY A 93 4.95 2.80 -4.38
N VAL A 94 5.16 1.65 -5.02
CA VAL A 94 4.54 1.31 -6.32
C VAL A 94 3.63 0.07 -6.29
N GLY A 95 3.65 -0.71 -5.22
CA GLY A 95 2.74 -1.84 -5.05
C GLY A 95 1.28 -1.39 -4.87
N ALA A 96 0.33 -2.26 -5.18
CA ALA A 96 -1.09 -1.95 -5.04
C ALA A 96 -1.46 -1.53 -3.61
N ASN A 97 -0.88 -2.19 -2.60
CA ASN A 97 -1.16 -1.92 -1.19
C ASN A 97 -0.26 -0.85 -0.55
N ALA A 98 0.62 -0.18 -1.30
CA ALA A 98 1.59 0.77 -0.73
C ALA A 98 0.94 1.95 0.03
N PHE A 99 -0.32 2.27 -0.30
CA PHE A 99 -1.13 3.32 0.34
C PHE A 99 -2.52 2.81 0.76
N ALA A 100 -2.66 1.50 0.98
CA ALA A 100 -3.91 0.90 1.41
C ALA A 100 -3.94 0.72 2.93
N HIS A 101 -5.02 1.15 3.57
CA HIS A 101 -5.22 1.11 5.01
C HIS A 101 -6.49 0.34 5.36
N ALA A 102 -6.35 -0.84 5.97
CA ALA A 102 -7.47 -1.69 6.37
C ALA A 102 -7.80 -1.59 7.88
N SER A 103 -6.81 -1.27 8.71
CA SER A 103 -7.02 -1.11 10.16
C SER A 103 -7.70 0.23 10.46
N GLY A 104 -8.76 0.20 11.28
CA GLY A 104 -9.51 1.40 11.66
C GLY A 104 -8.67 2.50 12.30
N ILE A 105 -7.66 2.13 13.11
CA ILE A 105 -6.77 3.12 13.73
C ILE A 105 -5.85 3.77 12.70
N HIS A 106 -5.39 3.01 11.68
CA HIS A 106 -4.58 3.55 10.60
C HIS A 106 -5.42 4.44 9.68
N ALA A 107 -6.61 3.99 9.30
CA ALA A 107 -7.53 4.76 8.47
C ALA A 107 -7.90 6.10 9.14
N ASP A 108 -8.31 6.07 10.41
CA ASP A 108 -8.62 7.29 11.19
C ASP A 108 -7.40 8.22 11.30
N GLY A 109 -6.21 7.67 11.51
CA GLY A 109 -4.97 8.45 11.57
C GLY A 109 -4.65 9.14 10.25
N VAL A 110 -4.73 8.42 9.13
CA VAL A 110 -4.46 8.96 7.79
C VAL A 110 -5.51 9.99 7.36
N LEU A 111 -6.79 9.79 7.71
CA LEU A 111 -7.85 10.75 7.44
C LEU A 111 -7.66 12.08 8.19
N LYS A 112 -7.05 12.04 9.37
CA LYS A 112 -6.70 13.23 10.14
C LYS A 112 -5.44 13.92 9.62
N ASP A 113 -4.41 13.13 9.34
CA ASP A 113 -3.14 13.58 8.81
C ASP A 113 -2.40 12.40 8.15
N ARG A 114 -2.07 12.53 6.87
CA ARG A 114 -1.35 11.50 6.10
C ARG A 114 -0.02 11.12 6.75
N GLU A 115 0.73 12.08 7.26
CA GLU A 115 2.05 11.89 7.86
C GLU A 115 2.07 10.96 9.08
N ASN A 116 0.89 10.67 9.67
CA ASN A 116 0.79 9.73 10.78
C ASN A 116 1.23 8.30 10.40
N TYR A 117 1.02 7.89 9.13
CA TYR A 117 1.33 6.54 8.66
C TYR A 117 1.99 6.47 7.28
N GLU A 118 2.00 7.57 6.51
CA GLU A 118 2.59 7.63 5.18
C GLU A 118 3.89 8.44 5.23
N LEU A 119 5.02 7.79 4.93
CA LEU A 119 6.34 8.42 4.91
C LEU A 119 6.59 9.29 3.67
N TYR A 120 5.77 9.11 2.64
CA TYR A 120 5.81 9.79 1.34
C TYR A 120 4.43 9.78 0.72
N GLU A 121 4.17 10.74 -0.16
CA GLU A 121 2.89 10.85 -0.84
C GLU A 121 2.91 10.10 -2.18
N TYR A 122 1.75 9.58 -2.60
CA TYR A 122 1.64 8.85 -3.86
C TYR A 122 1.86 9.76 -5.07
N GLU A 123 1.52 11.05 -4.96
CA GLU A 123 1.75 12.07 -5.97
C GLU A 123 3.24 12.28 -6.26
N GLU A 124 4.10 12.20 -5.23
CA GLU A 124 5.56 12.30 -5.40
C GLU A 124 6.13 11.19 -6.31
N LEU A 125 5.43 10.06 -6.40
CA LEU A 125 5.83 8.89 -7.19
C LEU A 125 5.19 8.86 -8.58
N GLY A 126 4.41 9.88 -8.94
CA GLY A 126 3.66 9.96 -10.19
C GLY A 126 2.46 9.02 -10.25
N ARG A 127 1.95 8.58 -9.08
CA ARG A 127 0.68 7.84 -8.99
C ARG A 127 -0.48 8.85 -9.02
N GLY A 128 -1.61 8.43 -9.60
CA GLY A 128 -2.79 9.29 -9.73
C GLY A 128 -2.72 10.31 -10.87
N GLU A 129 -1.73 10.23 -11.76
CA GLU A 129 -1.76 10.99 -13.02
C GLU A 129 -2.97 10.57 -13.87
N PRO A 130 -3.65 11.51 -14.56
CA PRO A 130 -4.91 11.23 -15.30
C PRO A 130 -4.82 10.13 -16.37
N GLU A 131 -3.62 9.82 -16.86
CA GLU A 131 -3.36 8.78 -17.87
C GLU A 131 -3.18 7.38 -17.25
N ILE A 132 -3.16 7.28 -15.93
CA ILE A 132 -2.92 6.05 -15.18
C ILE A 132 -4.14 5.82 -14.29
N VAL A 133 -4.66 4.60 -14.26
CA VAL A 133 -5.75 4.18 -13.35
C VAL A 133 -5.55 4.80 -11.97
N GLU A 134 -6.61 5.34 -11.39
CA GLU A 134 -6.58 5.91 -10.03
C GLU A 134 -5.94 4.93 -9.06
N THR A 135 -4.79 5.29 -8.54
CA THR A 135 -3.96 4.44 -7.66
C THR A 135 -3.47 5.22 -6.45
N GLY A 136 -4.31 6.15 -6.00
CA GLY A 136 -4.08 6.93 -4.79
C GLY A 136 -4.14 6.09 -3.52
N ARG A 137 -4.47 6.73 -2.41
CA ARG A 137 -4.74 6.04 -1.14
C ARG A 137 -6.03 5.25 -1.25
N GLU A 138 -6.02 4.05 -0.70
CA GLU A 138 -7.19 3.20 -0.58
C GLU A 138 -7.42 2.82 0.88
N ILE A 139 -8.65 2.96 1.35
CA ILE A 139 -9.09 2.52 2.66
C ILE A 139 -9.96 1.28 2.45
N LEU A 140 -9.42 0.13 2.84
CA LEU A 140 -10.06 -1.15 2.62
C LEU A 140 -11.03 -1.49 3.76
N SER A 141 -12.20 -2.01 3.42
CA SER A 141 -13.11 -2.62 4.38
C SER A 141 -12.72 -4.08 4.61
N GLY A 142 -12.13 -4.36 5.74
CA GLY A 142 -11.70 -5.70 6.14
C GLY A 142 -12.12 -6.07 7.55
N GLU A 143 -11.78 -7.28 7.99
CA GLU A 143 -12.10 -7.85 9.31
C GLU A 143 -11.74 -6.89 10.47
N TYR A 144 -10.61 -6.20 10.35
CA TYR A 144 -10.10 -5.28 11.38
C TYR A 144 -10.46 -3.81 11.14
N THR A 145 -11.31 -3.51 10.16
CA THR A 145 -11.73 -2.13 9.88
C THR A 145 -12.52 -1.57 11.05
N GLY A 146 -12.03 -0.46 11.60
CA GLY A 146 -12.72 0.26 12.66
C GLY A 146 -13.93 1.04 12.13
N LYS A 147 -14.80 1.53 13.07
CA LYS A 147 -16.00 2.29 12.73
C LYS A 147 -15.71 3.48 11.82
N SER A 148 -14.65 4.23 12.10
CA SER A 148 -14.26 5.42 11.33
C SER A 148 -13.90 5.10 9.88
N GLY A 149 -13.07 4.06 9.67
CA GLY A 149 -12.70 3.62 8.32
C GLY A 149 -13.90 3.07 7.54
N PHE A 150 -14.76 2.29 8.20
CA PHE A 150 -15.97 1.76 7.59
C PHE A 150 -16.95 2.87 7.17
N THR A 151 -17.20 3.85 8.03
CA THR A 151 -18.09 4.97 7.72
C THR A 151 -17.56 5.76 6.51
N HIS A 152 -16.25 5.99 6.44
CA HIS A 152 -15.64 6.66 5.30
C HIS A 152 -15.82 5.88 3.98
N VAL A 153 -15.54 4.58 3.98
CA VAL A 153 -15.78 3.73 2.78
C VAL A 153 -17.26 3.78 2.36
N MET A 154 -18.19 3.74 3.31
CA MET A 154 -19.62 3.79 3.00
C MET A 154 -20.06 5.16 2.46
N GLU A 155 -19.49 6.27 2.98
CA GLU A 155 -19.72 7.63 2.46
C GLU A 155 -19.22 7.77 1.03
N ASP A 156 -18.03 7.23 0.71
CA ASP A 156 -17.48 7.22 -0.65
C ASP A 156 -18.36 6.43 -1.63
N LEU A 157 -19.00 5.37 -1.13
CA LEU A 157 -19.99 4.60 -1.90
C LEU A 157 -21.38 5.26 -1.96
N GLY A 158 -21.54 6.46 -1.40
CA GLY A 158 -22.79 7.21 -1.40
C GLY A 158 -23.83 6.71 -0.38
N VAL A 159 -23.42 5.90 0.60
CA VAL A 159 -24.29 5.38 1.66
C VAL A 159 -24.18 6.27 2.91
N THR A 160 -25.29 6.78 3.35
CA THR A 160 -25.42 7.52 4.62
C THR A 160 -26.34 6.77 5.56
N PHE A 161 -25.94 6.62 6.82
CA PHE A 161 -26.72 5.92 7.84
C PHE A 161 -27.61 6.92 8.61
N GLU A 162 -28.84 6.54 8.89
CA GLU A 162 -29.78 7.38 9.65
C GLU A 162 -29.41 7.45 11.15
N SER A 163 -28.70 6.43 11.65
CA SER A 163 -28.28 6.38 13.05
C SER A 163 -26.94 5.65 13.23
N PRO A 164 -26.21 5.94 14.34
CA PRO A 164 -24.99 5.20 14.68
C PRO A 164 -25.25 3.70 14.96
N GLU A 165 -26.45 3.33 15.37
CA GLU A 165 -26.87 1.96 15.61
C GLU A 165 -27.00 1.19 14.31
N GLU A 166 -27.55 1.80 13.27
CA GLU A 166 -27.63 1.25 11.92
C GLU A 166 -26.24 1.02 11.33
N ALA A 167 -25.37 2.04 11.40
CA ALA A 167 -23.99 1.92 10.95
C ALA A 167 -23.25 0.77 11.65
N ASN A 168 -23.41 0.60 12.95
CA ASN A 168 -22.82 -0.49 13.70
C ASN A 168 -23.36 -1.86 13.26
N ARG A 169 -24.67 -1.97 13.03
CA ARG A 169 -25.27 -3.23 12.56
C ARG A 169 -24.71 -3.68 11.20
N VAL A 170 -24.62 -2.74 10.28
CA VAL A 170 -24.05 -3.02 8.95
C VAL A 170 -22.57 -3.35 9.03
N LEU A 171 -21.80 -2.64 9.88
CA LEU A 171 -20.40 -2.94 10.15
C LEU A 171 -20.19 -4.36 10.69
N GLU A 172 -21.01 -4.81 11.65
CA GLU A 172 -20.91 -6.16 12.21
C GLU A 172 -21.24 -7.23 11.16
N LEU A 173 -22.22 -6.99 10.28
CA LEU A 173 -22.50 -7.87 9.17
C LEU A 173 -21.36 -7.93 8.15
N ALA A 174 -20.77 -6.80 7.82
CA ALA A 174 -19.62 -6.72 6.93
C ALA A 174 -18.38 -7.45 7.51
N ARG A 175 -18.12 -7.30 8.80
CA ARG A 175 -17.06 -8.04 9.50
C ARG A 175 -17.30 -9.55 9.45
N TYR A 176 -18.52 -9.98 9.73
CA TYR A 176 -18.88 -11.39 9.66
C TYR A 176 -18.72 -11.95 8.24
N ALA A 177 -19.15 -11.20 7.22
CA ALA A 177 -18.97 -11.57 5.83
C ALA A 177 -17.50 -11.69 5.43
N ASN A 178 -16.63 -10.77 5.88
CA ASN A 178 -15.17 -10.84 5.67
C ASN A 178 -14.57 -12.13 6.27
N VAL A 179 -14.98 -12.48 7.50
CA VAL A 179 -14.53 -13.71 8.16
C VAL A 179 -14.92 -14.93 7.36
N VAL A 180 -16.18 -15.00 6.90
CA VAL A 180 -16.70 -16.14 6.11
C VAL A 180 -16.04 -16.22 4.74
N ALA A 181 -15.85 -15.08 4.07
CA ALA A 181 -15.24 -15.01 2.74
C ALA A 181 -13.71 -15.17 2.73
N HIS A 182 -13.04 -14.99 3.87
CA HIS A 182 -11.58 -14.96 3.99
C HIS A 182 -10.90 -13.94 3.06
N LYS A 183 -11.61 -12.87 2.71
CA LYS A 183 -11.13 -11.78 1.84
C LYS A 183 -11.81 -10.46 2.21
N PRO A 184 -11.21 -9.30 1.92
CA PRO A 184 -11.92 -8.02 1.96
C PRO A 184 -13.15 -8.06 1.04
N LEU A 185 -14.24 -7.41 1.47
CA LEU A 185 -15.44 -7.26 0.66
C LEU A 185 -15.17 -6.23 -0.45
N VAL A 186 -15.74 -6.47 -1.62
CA VAL A 186 -15.77 -5.50 -2.71
C VAL A 186 -16.95 -4.54 -2.54
N ASP A 187 -16.93 -3.41 -3.24
CA ASP A 187 -17.92 -2.34 -3.11
C ASP A 187 -19.36 -2.81 -3.29
N ASP A 188 -19.62 -3.67 -4.28
CA ASP A 188 -20.95 -4.23 -4.52
C ASP A 188 -21.44 -5.12 -3.35
N GLU A 189 -20.53 -5.85 -2.70
CA GLU A 189 -20.87 -6.67 -1.52
C GLU A 189 -21.20 -5.77 -0.33
N LEU A 190 -20.45 -4.67 -0.14
CA LEU A 190 -20.72 -3.67 0.91
C LEU A 190 -22.04 -2.95 0.68
N LEU A 191 -22.31 -2.50 -0.55
CA LEU A 191 -23.56 -1.86 -0.94
C LEU A 191 -24.75 -2.81 -0.71
N PHE A 192 -24.62 -4.08 -1.07
CA PHE A 192 -25.66 -5.09 -0.84
C PHE A 192 -25.97 -5.27 0.65
N ILE A 193 -24.92 -5.38 1.49
CA ILE A 193 -25.09 -5.52 2.95
C ILE A 193 -25.77 -4.28 3.55
N ALA A 194 -25.40 -3.08 3.08
CA ALA A 194 -26.00 -1.84 3.56
C ALA A 194 -27.46 -1.67 3.15
N GLN A 195 -27.79 -1.99 1.90
CA GLN A 195 -29.15 -1.85 1.36
C GLN A 195 -30.12 -2.94 1.86
N TYR A 196 -29.62 -4.15 2.09
CA TYR A 196 -30.42 -5.32 2.43
C TYR A 196 -29.86 -6.09 3.63
N PRO A 197 -29.69 -5.45 4.82
CA PRO A 197 -28.99 -6.06 5.95
C PRO A 197 -29.68 -7.34 6.48
N GLU A 198 -30.99 -7.43 6.46
CA GLU A 198 -31.70 -8.63 6.91
C GLU A 198 -31.52 -9.80 5.93
N ILE A 199 -31.56 -9.54 4.62
CA ILE A 199 -31.30 -10.55 3.59
C ILE A 199 -29.85 -11.00 3.66
N ALA A 200 -28.91 -10.07 3.77
CA ALA A 200 -27.49 -10.39 3.93
C ALA A 200 -27.25 -11.29 5.14
N LYS A 201 -27.90 -10.99 6.28
CA LYS A 201 -27.81 -11.80 7.49
C LYS A 201 -28.32 -13.23 7.26
N GLU A 202 -29.47 -13.40 6.59
CA GLU A 202 -30.01 -14.70 6.27
C GLU A 202 -29.08 -15.50 5.35
N LEU A 203 -28.56 -14.88 4.28
CA LEU A 203 -27.64 -15.51 3.35
C LEU A 203 -26.34 -15.97 4.02
N LEU A 204 -25.77 -15.15 4.88
CA LEU A 204 -24.56 -15.46 5.62
C LEU A 204 -24.74 -16.61 6.62
N THR A 205 -25.94 -16.74 7.20
CA THR A 205 -26.28 -17.83 8.14
C THR A 205 -26.67 -19.14 7.43
N MET A 206 -27.02 -19.09 6.14
CA MET A 206 -27.33 -20.26 5.33
C MET A 206 -26.10 -20.95 4.72
N THR A 207 -24.90 -20.40 4.88
CA THR A 207 -23.68 -21.01 4.34
C THR A 207 -23.47 -22.38 5.04
N PRO A 208 -23.40 -23.50 4.30
CA PRO A 208 -23.14 -24.78 4.91
C PRO A 208 -21.81 -24.78 5.63
N VAL A 209 -21.82 -25.24 6.87
CA VAL A 209 -20.56 -25.55 7.59
C VAL A 209 -19.98 -26.78 6.88
N VAL A 210 -18.92 -26.58 6.09
CA VAL A 210 -18.17 -27.66 5.44
C VAL A 210 -17.18 -28.24 6.43
#